data_4637ea27e7081b6e4db0fdfbfddadfbe
#
_entry.id   4637ea27e7081b6e4db0fdfbfddadfbe
#
_cell.length_a   1.000
_cell.length_b   1.000
_cell.length_c   1.000
_cell.angle_alpha   90.00
_cell.angle_beta   90.00
_cell.angle_gamma   90.00
#
_symmetry.space_group_name_H-M   'P 1'
#
loop_
_entity.id
_entity.type
_entity.pdbx_description
1 polymer ?
#
loop_
_entity_poly.entity_id
_entity_poly.type
_entity_poly.pdbx_seq_one_letter_code
_entity_poly.pdbx_strand_id
1 'polypeptide(L)'
;MTEESLEYDWVWQQPLSKEVGINDDLPGDQLDRAKYAQFLTSYLARFTDDSYVMNLNAEWGAGKSWFLQRWYYTVKQQHPAAYIDAWKSDFSDDPLLTVASGLLEALESSAPPNAASEKYKASFLRKSRQF
;
A
#
# COMPACT_ATOMS: atom_id res chain seq x y z
N MET A 1 12.06 -22.82 -4.61
CA MET A 1 10.85 -22.21 -4.03
C MET A 1 11.05 -22.14 -2.53
N THR A 2 11.02 -20.96 -1.94
CA THR A 2 11.18 -20.78 -0.50
C THR A 2 9.83 -20.97 0.21
N GLU A 3 9.81 -21.33 1.49
CA GLU A 3 8.58 -21.43 2.29
C GLU A 3 7.75 -20.15 2.23
N GLU A 4 8.41 -19.01 2.24
CA GLU A 4 7.80 -17.68 2.11
C GLU A 4 7.05 -17.50 0.79
N SER A 5 7.55 -18.04 -0.32
CA SER A 5 6.86 -17.96 -1.60
C SER A 5 5.60 -18.83 -1.65
N LEU A 6 5.61 -19.99 -1.01
CA LEU A 6 4.44 -20.87 -0.91
C LEU A 6 3.34 -20.25 -0.05
N GLU A 7 3.70 -19.61 1.05
CA GLU A 7 2.76 -18.90 1.91
C GLU A 7 2.11 -17.71 1.20
N TYR A 8 2.88 -16.97 0.42
CA TYR A 8 2.41 -15.85 -0.39
C TYR A 8 1.37 -16.30 -1.42
N ASP A 9 1.68 -17.35 -2.16
CA ASP A 9 0.77 -17.92 -3.17
C ASP A 9 -0.53 -18.40 -2.53
N TRP A 10 -0.45 -19.09 -1.40
CA TRP A 10 -1.61 -19.57 -0.66
C TRP A 10 -2.53 -18.44 -0.20
N VAL A 11 -1.97 -17.41 0.42
CA VAL A 11 -2.74 -16.28 0.92
C VAL A 11 -3.46 -15.55 -0.20
N TRP A 12 -2.82 -15.38 -1.34
CA TRP A 12 -3.41 -14.71 -2.49
C TRP A 12 -4.51 -15.52 -3.18
N GLN A 13 -4.50 -16.83 -3.09
CA GLN A 13 -5.56 -17.68 -3.61
C GLN A 13 -6.87 -17.53 -2.83
N GLN A 14 -6.81 -17.10 -1.58
CA GLN A 14 -7.99 -16.86 -0.77
C GLN A 14 -8.62 -15.50 -1.10
N PRO A 15 -9.96 -15.40 -1.10
CA PRO A 15 -10.61 -14.11 -1.22
C PRO A 15 -10.30 -13.23 -0.01
N LEU A 16 -10.21 -11.91 -0.24
CA LEU A 16 -10.10 -10.91 0.82
C LEU A 16 -11.40 -10.15 0.97
N SER A 17 -11.90 -10.09 2.19
CA SER A 17 -13.07 -9.30 2.56
C SER A 17 -12.67 -7.84 2.84
N LYS A 18 -13.55 -6.91 2.55
CA LYS A 18 -13.41 -5.49 2.90
C LYS A 18 -13.22 -5.23 4.40
N GLU A 19 -13.61 -6.16 5.25
CA GLU A 19 -13.44 -6.08 6.70
C GLU A 19 -11.97 -6.03 7.15
N VAL A 20 -11.06 -6.46 6.30
CA VAL A 20 -9.62 -6.41 6.58
C VAL A 20 -8.93 -5.13 6.08
N GLY A 21 -9.67 -4.06 5.87
CA GLY A 21 -9.13 -2.75 5.55
C GLY A 21 -8.97 -2.45 4.06
N ILE A 22 -9.61 -3.23 3.22
CA ILE A 22 -9.76 -2.94 1.79
C ILE A 22 -11.17 -2.42 1.49
N ASN A 23 -11.31 -1.67 0.41
CA ASN A 23 -12.56 -0.98 0.09
C ASN A 23 -13.66 -1.91 -0.45
N ASP A 24 -13.26 -3.00 -1.09
CA ASP A 24 -14.15 -3.92 -1.76
C ASP A 24 -13.74 -5.37 -1.46
N ASP A 25 -14.68 -6.28 -1.58
CA ASP A 25 -14.36 -7.71 -1.55
C ASP A 25 -13.52 -8.06 -2.78
N LEU A 26 -12.37 -8.66 -2.56
CA LEU A 26 -11.47 -9.06 -3.62
C LEU A 26 -11.48 -10.58 -3.80
N PRO A 27 -11.78 -11.09 -5.00
CA PRO A 27 -11.67 -12.52 -5.27
C PRO A 27 -10.23 -13.01 -5.14
N GLY A 28 -10.07 -14.31 -4.98
CA GLY A 28 -8.76 -14.94 -4.96
C GLY A 28 -8.00 -14.79 -6.29
N ASP A 29 -6.69 -14.93 -6.21
CA ASP A 29 -5.81 -14.84 -7.38
C ASP A 29 -6.02 -16.04 -8.32
N GLN A 30 -6.46 -15.78 -9.54
CA GLN A 30 -6.66 -16.78 -10.58
C GLN A 30 -5.63 -16.70 -11.71
N LEU A 31 -4.79 -15.68 -11.69
CA LEU A 31 -3.83 -15.39 -12.76
C LEU A 31 -2.37 -15.45 -12.28
N ASP A 32 -2.14 -16.04 -11.11
CA ASP A 32 -0.82 -16.18 -10.51
C ASP A 32 -0.07 -14.84 -10.33
N ARG A 33 -0.82 -13.81 -9.95
CA ARG A 33 -0.31 -12.45 -9.74
C ARG A 33 0.51 -12.28 -8.47
N ALA A 34 0.35 -13.21 -7.51
CA ALA A 34 1.13 -13.21 -6.27
C ALA A 34 2.63 -13.21 -6.54
N LYS A 35 3.09 -14.00 -7.47
CA LYS A 35 4.52 -14.06 -7.87
C LYS A 35 5.02 -12.72 -8.41
N TYR A 36 4.18 -12.04 -9.18
CA TYR A 36 4.50 -10.73 -9.71
C TYR A 36 4.61 -9.69 -8.58
N ALA A 37 3.68 -9.69 -7.64
CA ALA A 37 3.73 -8.82 -6.47
C ALA A 37 4.97 -9.07 -5.61
N GLN A 38 5.33 -10.32 -5.40
CA GLN A 38 6.54 -10.70 -4.68
C GLN A 38 7.81 -10.21 -5.38
N PHE A 39 7.88 -10.33 -6.69
CA PHE A 39 8.97 -9.79 -7.49
C PHE A 39 9.09 -8.27 -7.34
N LEU A 40 7.97 -7.54 -7.46
CA LEU A 40 7.96 -6.08 -7.32
C LEU A 40 8.36 -5.64 -5.90
N THR A 41 7.90 -6.33 -4.88
CA THR A 41 8.29 -6.06 -3.49
C THR A 41 9.79 -6.22 -3.29
N SER A 42 10.35 -7.31 -3.78
CA SER A 42 11.79 -7.56 -3.72
C SER A 42 12.59 -6.53 -4.52
N TYR A 43 12.08 -6.11 -5.67
CA TYR A 43 12.70 -5.07 -6.48
C TYR A 43 12.73 -3.72 -5.77
N LEU A 44 11.62 -3.28 -5.20
CA LEU A 44 11.52 -2.01 -4.47
C LEU A 44 12.34 -2.02 -3.17
N ALA A 45 12.49 -3.15 -2.51
CA ALA A 45 13.29 -3.28 -1.31
C ALA A 45 14.79 -2.98 -1.52
N ARG A 46 15.26 -2.95 -2.76
CA ARG A 46 16.64 -2.55 -3.09
C ARG A 46 16.89 -1.06 -2.97
N PHE A 47 15.84 -0.24 -3.00
CA PHE A 47 15.91 1.22 -2.94
C PHE A 47 15.62 1.71 -1.52
N THR A 48 16.52 1.40 -0.59
CA THR A 48 16.34 1.74 0.83
C THR A 48 16.71 3.18 1.15
N ASP A 49 17.62 3.76 0.39
CA ASP A 49 18.18 5.09 0.66
C ASP A 49 17.67 6.17 -0.31
N ASP A 50 17.08 5.77 -1.43
CA ASP A 50 16.61 6.66 -2.47
C ASP A 50 15.09 6.56 -2.66
N SER A 51 14.48 7.66 -3.09
CA SER A 51 13.09 7.67 -3.53
C SER A 51 12.96 7.02 -4.90
N TYR A 52 12.00 6.12 -5.06
CA TYR A 52 11.73 5.45 -6.32
C TYR A 52 10.25 5.57 -6.69
N VAL A 53 9.98 5.85 -7.96
CA VAL A 53 8.63 5.90 -8.51
C VAL A 53 8.47 4.80 -9.55
N MET A 54 7.47 3.95 -9.35
CA MET A 54 7.12 2.88 -10.29
C MET A 54 5.73 3.15 -10.87
N ASN A 55 5.61 3.09 -12.17
CA ASN A 55 4.33 3.19 -12.86
C ASN A 55 3.85 1.79 -13.29
N LEU A 56 2.69 1.39 -12.78
CA LEU A 56 2.01 0.18 -13.23
C LEU A 56 0.99 0.56 -14.30
N ASN A 57 1.30 0.25 -15.54
CA ASN A 57 0.45 0.54 -16.68
C ASN A 57 -0.18 -0.75 -17.24
N ALA A 58 -1.49 -0.72 -17.43
CA ALA A 58 -2.24 -1.79 -18.07
C ALA A 58 -3.53 -1.24 -18.68
N GLU A 59 -4.12 -1.97 -19.58
CA GLU A 59 -5.41 -1.60 -20.17
C GLU A 59 -6.52 -1.54 -19.13
N TRP A 60 -7.56 -0.80 -19.45
CA TRP A 60 -8.76 -0.73 -18.63
C TRP A 60 -9.37 -2.12 -18.47
N GLY A 61 -9.72 -2.49 -17.24
CA GLY A 61 -10.27 -3.81 -16.93
C GLY A 61 -9.25 -4.93 -16.75
N ALA A 62 -7.94 -4.65 -16.82
CA ALA A 62 -6.89 -5.65 -16.60
C ALA A 62 -6.70 -6.07 -15.14
N GLY A 63 -7.45 -5.48 -14.21
CA GLY A 63 -7.37 -5.82 -12.79
C GLY A 63 -6.32 -5.03 -12.00
N LYS A 64 -5.94 -3.83 -12.44
CA LYS A 64 -4.96 -2.98 -11.72
C LYS A 64 -5.38 -2.68 -10.29
N SER A 65 -6.62 -2.26 -10.09
CA SER A 65 -7.13 -1.91 -8.75
C SER A 65 -7.16 -3.13 -7.83
N TRP A 66 -7.59 -4.28 -8.33
CA TRP A 66 -7.53 -5.54 -7.59
C TRP A 66 -6.10 -5.87 -7.16
N PHE A 67 -5.16 -5.79 -8.11
CA PHE A 67 -3.75 -6.08 -7.86
C PHE A 67 -3.14 -5.13 -6.83
N LEU A 68 -3.35 -3.83 -6.98
CA LEU A 68 -2.80 -2.81 -6.09
C LEU A 68 -3.38 -2.91 -4.67
N GLN A 69 -4.68 -3.16 -4.52
CA GLN A 69 -5.30 -3.36 -3.21
C GLN A 69 -4.78 -4.62 -2.53
N ARG A 70 -4.67 -5.71 -3.28
CA ARG A 70 -4.14 -6.98 -2.80
C ARG A 70 -2.68 -6.85 -2.37
N TRP A 71 -1.89 -6.19 -3.19
CA TRP A 71 -0.48 -5.93 -2.91
C TRP A 71 -0.30 -5.01 -1.71
N TYR A 72 -1.08 -3.94 -1.62
CA TYR A 72 -1.12 -3.06 -0.45
C TYR A 72 -1.40 -3.83 0.84
N TYR A 73 -2.42 -4.67 0.86
CA TYR A 73 -2.76 -5.49 2.02
C TYR A 73 -1.60 -6.37 2.45
N THR A 74 -0.90 -6.97 1.51
CA THR A 74 0.26 -7.82 1.80
C THR A 74 1.45 -7.03 2.33
N VAL A 75 1.79 -5.93 1.68
CA VAL A 75 2.94 -5.08 2.06
C VAL A 75 2.74 -4.46 3.44
N LYS A 76 1.54 -4.03 3.77
CA LYS A 76 1.27 -3.37 5.05
C LYS A 76 1.43 -4.29 6.28
N GLN A 77 1.49 -5.60 6.09
CA GLN A 77 1.77 -6.54 7.18
C GLN A 77 3.20 -6.42 7.70
N GLN A 78 4.13 -6.00 6.87
CA GLN A 78 5.56 -5.96 7.18
C GLN A 78 6.17 -4.55 7.08
N HIS A 79 5.56 -3.67 6.30
CA HIS A 79 6.08 -2.33 6.02
C HIS A 79 4.98 -1.28 6.17
N PRO A 80 5.33 -0.05 6.60
CA PRO A 80 4.41 1.07 6.49
C PRO A 80 4.00 1.29 5.03
N ALA A 81 2.72 1.27 4.75
CA ALA A 81 2.18 1.44 3.41
C ALA A 81 0.89 2.26 3.44
N ALA A 82 0.67 3.07 2.43
CA ALA A 82 -0.56 3.81 2.22
C ALA A 82 -1.15 3.50 0.84
N TYR A 83 -2.45 3.31 0.79
CA TYR A 83 -3.21 3.19 -0.45
C TYR A 83 -4.11 4.42 -0.61
N ILE A 84 -3.92 5.15 -1.69
CA ILE A 84 -4.67 6.37 -1.97
C ILE A 84 -5.42 6.19 -3.28
N ASP A 85 -6.75 6.19 -3.20
CA ASP A 85 -7.63 6.12 -4.36
C ASP A 85 -8.05 7.54 -4.76
N ALA A 86 -7.45 8.04 -5.82
CA ALA A 86 -7.70 9.39 -6.31
C ALA A 86 -9.15 9.62 -6.73
N TRP A 87 -9.85 8.60 -7.21
CA TRP A 87 -11.25 8.68 -7.58
C TRP A 87 -12.17 8.89 -6.38
N LYS A 88 -11.91 8.16 -5.30
CA LYS A 88 -12.67 8.30 -4.05
C LYS A 88 -12.35 9.60 -3.30
N SER A 89 -11.18 10.13 -3.55
CA SER A 89 -10.70 11.36 -2.92
C SER A 89 -11.03 12.64 -3.70
N ASP A 90 -11.69 12.52 -4.85
CA ASP A 90 -12.03 13.63 -5.74
C ASP A 90 -13.03 14.64 -5.12
N PHE A 91 -13.61 14.29 -3.98
CA PHE A 91 -14.42 15.19 -3.17
C PHE A 91 -13.60 16.17 -2.30
N SER A 92 -12.30 15.97 -2.22
CA SER A 92 -11.39 16.87 -1.53
C SER A 92 -10.86 17.91 -2.52
N ASP A 93 -11.08 19.20 -2.20
CA ASP A 93 -10.58 20.32 -3.02
C ASP A 93 -9.04 20.44 -2.95
N ASP A 94 -8.40 19.69 -2.07
CA ASP A 94 -6.94 19.70 -1.86
C ASP A 94 -6.34 18.30 -2.01
N PRO A 95 -5.76 17.98 -3.18
CA PRO A 95 -5.10 16.69 -3.41
C PRO A 95 -3.91 16.45 -2.48
N LEU A 96 -3.19 17.49 -2.12
CA LEU A 96 -2.05 17.39 -1.21
C LEU A 96 -2.49 16.98 0.20
N LEU A 97 -3.59 17.54 0.68
CA LEU A 97 -4.15 17.17 1.98
C LEU A 97 -4.59 15.71 2.00
N THR A 98 -5.17 15.22 0.93
CA THR A 98 -5.56 13.82 0.80
C THR A 98 -4.36 12.87 0.89
N VAL A 99 -3.30 13.16 0.15
CA VAL A 99 -2.07 12.37 0.18
C VAL A 99 -1.42 12.45 1.57
N ALA A 100 -1.31 13.62 2.13
CA ALA A 100 -0.73 13.85 3.45
C ALA A 100 -1.48 13.11 4.56
N SER A 101 -2.81 13.15 4.53
CA SER A 101 -3.66 12.44 5.49
C SER A 101 -3.52 10.92 5.38
N GLY A 102 -3.48 10.39 4.16
CA GLY A 102 -3.28 8.96 3.92
C GLY A 102 -1.91 8.47 4.41
N LEU A 103 -0.86 9.24 4.18
CA LEU A 103 0.48 8.92 4.69
C LEU A 103 0.55 8.98 6.22
N LEU A 104 -0.09 9.98 6.81
CA LEU A 104 -0.13 10.13 8.26
C LEU A 104 -0.87 8.96 8.91
N GLU A 105 -2.02 8.57 8.38
CA GLU A 105 -2.78 7.42 8.85
C GLU A 105 -1.98 6.11 8.74
N ALA A 106 -1.25 5.92 7.65
CA ALA A 106 -0.38 4.76 7.46
C ALA A 106 0.75 4.71 8.51
N LEU A 107 1.36 5.84 8.82
CA LEU A 107 2.39 5.95 9.85
C LEU A 107 1.82 5.67 11.25
N GLU A 108 0.63 6.17 11.56
CA GLU A 108 -0.05 5.91 12.83
C GLU A 108 -0.40 4.45 13.04
N SER A 109 -0.82 3.78 11.98
CA SER A 109 -1.18 2.36 12.01
C SER A 109 0.04 1.44 12.14
N SER A 110 1.19 1.87 11.65
CA SER A 110 2.39 1.03 11.53
C SER A 110 3.36 1.17 12.69
N ALA A 111 3.34 2.29 13.39
CA ALA A 111 4.30 2.58 14.44
C ALA A 111 3.69 2.38 15.83
N PRO A 112 4.34 1.63 16.71
CA PRO A 112 3.98 1.67 18.13
C PRO A 112 4.15 3.10 18.65
N PRO A 113 3.30 3.55 19.57
CA PRO A 113 3.40 4.90 20.14
C PRO A 113 4.71 5.02 20.94
N ASN A 114 5.75 5.48 20.30
CA ASN A 114 7.03 5.80 20.93
C ASN A 114 7.43 7.25 20.60
N ALA A 115 8.41 7.77 21.33
CA ALA A 115 8.87 9.15 21.16
C ALA A 115 9.38 9.44 19.73
N ALA A 116 9.94 8.44 19.04
CA ALA A 116 10.41 8.58 17.68
C ALA A 116 9.26 8.74 16.68
N SER A 117 8.19 7.92 16.80
CA SER A 117 7.03 8.03 15.91
C SER A 117 6.31 9.38 16.08
N GLU A 118 6.18 9.87 17.29
CA GLU A 118 5.61 11.18 17.57
C GLU A 118 6.45 12.32 16.97
N LYS A 119 7.77 12.20 17.03
CA LYS A 119 8.69 13.16 16.42
C LYS A 119 8.55 13.22 14.90
N TYR A 120 8.41 12.06 14.23
CA TYR A 120 8.19 11.99 12.78
C TYR A 120 6.84 12.57 12.38
N LYS A 121 5.79 12.29 13.13
CA LYS A 121 4.46 12.89 12.94
C LYS A 121 4.51 14.42 13.06
N ALA A 122 5.12 14.94 14.10
CA ALA A 122 5.26 16.38 14.31
C ALA A 122 6.05 17.04 13.20
N SER A 123 7.14 16.43 12.74
CA SER A 123 7.93 16.91 11.62
C SER A 123 7.15 16.92 10.31
N PHE A 124 6.39 15.87 10.05
CA PHE A 124 5.55 15.74 8.85
C PHE A 124 4.44 16.80 8.83
N LEU A 125 3.69 16.94 9.92
CA LEU A 125 2.64 17.95 10.07
C LEU A 125 3.18 19.39 9.92
N ARG A 126 4.35 19.65 10.46
CA ARG A 126 5.00 20.96 10.31
C ARG A 126 5.35 21.26 8.86
N LYS A 127 5.88 20.28 8.12
CA LYS A 127 6.21 20.43 6.70
C LYS A 127 4.97 20.59 5.83
N SER A 128 3.91 19.85 6.10
CA SER A 128 2.66 19.92 5.34
C SER A 128 1.93 21.25 5.51
N ARG A 129 2.11 21.95 6.63
CA ARG A 129 1.54 23.29 6.85
C ARG A 129 2.25 24.41 6.08
N GLN A 130 3.41 24.15 5.51
CA GLN A 130 4.17 25.12 4.71
C GLN A 130 3.78 25.15 3.23
N PHE A 131 2.90 24.26 2.83
CA PHE A 131 2.30 24.22 1.50
C PHE A 131 0.85 24.68 1.58
#